data_5a60bd6b3d667d4041d86b5bfdef8426
#
_entry.id   5a60bd6b3d667d4041d86b5bfdef8426
#
_cell.length_a   1.000
_cell.length_b   1.000
_cell.length_c   1.000
_cell.angle_alpha   90.00
_cell.angle_beta   90.00
_cell.angle_gamma   90.00
#
_symmetry.space_group_name_H-M   'P 1'
#
loop_
_entity.id
_entity.type
_entity.pdbx_description
1 polymer ?
#
loop_
_entity_poly.entity_id
_entity_poly.type
_entity_poly.pdbx_seq_one_letter_code
_entity_poly.pdbx_strand_id
1 'polypeptide(L)'
;EPTTGLDVLVQERILRRIREIRSQISSSIILITHDIAVIAEMSDRIAVMYGGQIMEQAPANDLFDSPCHPYTLGLKNAFPSIRNLHQKLISIPGSPPTLLGAPSSCPFQERCPFSVEQCNQKNPENITIQPLHEVRCVRHGEAPLLREKASEKETWRSLN
;
A
#
# COMPACT_ATOMS: atom_id res chain seq x y z
N GLU A 1 4.00 11.96 -10.46
CA GLU A 1 5.29 11.70 -9.77
C GLU A 1 6.22 12.92 -9.89
N PRO A 2 6.08 13.93 -9.03
CA PRO A 2 6.80 15.21 -9.18
C PRO A 2 8.29 15.11 -8.83
N THR A 3 8.74 14.01 -8.25
CA THR A 3 10.12 13.84 -7.76
C THR A 3 10.89 12.71 -8.45
N THR A 4 10.28 12.03 -9.41
CA THR A 4 10.93 10.92 -10.13
C THR A 4 12.15 11.39 -10.90
N GLY A 5 13.28 10.69 -10.72
CA GLY A 5 14.54 10.98 -11.40
C GLY A 5 15.29 12.20 -10.86
N LEU A 6 14.89 12.76 -9.76
CA LEU A 6 15.59 13.87 -9.09
C LEU A 6 16.53 13.36 -8.00
N ASP A 7 17.61 14.11 -7.78
CA ASP A 7 18.43 13.88 -6.59
C ASP A 7 17.71 14.27 -5.30
N VAL A 8 18.17 13.74 -4.18
CA VAL A 8 17.52 13.90 -2.86
C VAL A 8 17.38 15.37 -2.44
N LEU A 9 18.35 16.22 -2.77
CA LEU A 9 18.32 17.64 -2.39
C LEU A 9 17.27 18.42 -3.18
N VAL A 10 17.17 18.13 -4.47
CA VAL A 10 16.15 18.77 -5.34
C VAL A 10 14.76 18.24 -4.97
N GLN A 11 14.62 16.94 -4.72
CA GLN A 11 13.37 16.35 -4.23
C GLN A 11 12.89 17.06 -2.95
N GLU A 12 13.74 17.19 -1.94
CA GLU A 12 13.39 17.86 -0.68
C GLU A 12 12.94 19.32 -0.90
N ARG A 13 13.61 20.05 -1.78
CA ARG A 13 13.21 21.44 -2.11
C ARG A 13 11.83 21.52 -2.75
N ILE A 14 11.52 20.60 -3.67
CA ILE A 14 10.20 20.54 -4.32
C ILE A 14 9.12 20.18 -3.32
N LEU A 15 9.33 19.16 -2.49
CA LEU A 15 8.36 18.75 -1.47
C LEU A 15 8.09 19.86 -0.46
N ARG A 16 9.13 20.57 -0.04
CA ARG A 16 8.99 21.76 0.82
C ARG A 16 8.14 22.84 0.14
N ARG A 17 8.39 23.11 -1.13
CA ARG A 17 7.60 24.09 -1.87
C ARG A 17 6.13 23.69 -2.01
N ILE A 18 5.84 22.41 -2.26
CA ILE A 18 4.49 21.88 -2.28
C ILE A 18 3.79 22.08 -0.92
N ARG A 19 4.49 21.83 0.20
CA ARG A 19 3.96 22.07 1.56
C ARG A 19 3.62 23.54 1.80
N GLU A 20 4.50 24.47 1.39
CA GLU A 20 4.26 25.91 1.50
C GLU A 20 3.02 26.33 0.70
N ILE A 21 2.88 25.85 -0.54
CA ILE A 21 1.72 26.14 -1.38
C ILE A 21 0.45 25.59 -0.75
N ARG A 22 0.49 24.34 -0.26
CA ARG A 22 -0.63 23.69 0.42
C ARG A 22 -1.14 24.50 1.62
N SER A 23 -0.24 25.11 2.40
CA SER A 23 -0.63 25.93 3.55
C SER A 23 -1.32 27.25 3.16
N GLN A 24 -1.19 27.68 1.92
CA GLN A 24 -1.76 28.95 1.40
C GLN A 24 -3.06 28.77 0.65
N ILE A 25 -3.40 27.53 0.25
CA ILE A 25 -4.60 27.21 -0.51
C ILE A 25 -5.58 26.38 0.31
N SER A 26 -6.88 26.60 0.12
CA SER A 26 -7.95 25.81 0.75
C SER A 26 -8.36 24.59 -0.07
N SER A 27 -7.47 24.11 -0.94
CA SER A 27 -7.74 22.99 -1.85
C SER A 27 -7.06 21.71 -1.40
N SER A 28 -7.66 20.57 -1.72
CA SER A 28 -7.03 19.25 -1.56
C SER A 28 -6.01 19.02 -2.67
N ILE A 29 -4.89 18.37 -2.32
CA ILE A 29 -3.84 17.97 -3.27
C ILE A 29 -3.82 16.44 -3.35
N ILE A 30 -3.86 15.90 -4.57
CA ILE A 30 -3.62 14.48 -4.83
C ILE A 30 -2.18 14.33 -5.31
N LEU A 31 -1.39 13.57 -4.55
CA LEU A 31 -0.01 13.23 -4.88
C LEU A 31 0.06 11.78 -5.33
N ILE A 32 0.58 11.52 -6.53
CA ILE A 32 0.81 10.17 -7.05
C ILE A 32 2.32 9.92 -7.04
N THR A 33 2.75 8.90 -6.32
CA THR A 33 4.17 8.50 -6.22
C THR A 33 4.28 7.04 -5.78
N HIS A 34 5.42 6.43 -6.06
CA HIS A 34 5.78 5.11 -5.54
C HIS A 34 6.73 5.21 -4.34
N ASP A 35 7.13 6.41 -3.93
CA ASP A 35 8.03 6.65 -2.81
C ASP A 35 7.25 6.72 -1.49
N ILE A 36 7.36 5.67 -0.68
CA ILE A 36 6.66 5.55 0.61
C ILE A 36 7.12 6.62 1.61
N ALA A 37 8.39 7.05 1.56
CA ALA A 37 8.89 8.09 2.46
C ALA A 37 8.20 9.42 2.16
N VAL A 38 8.05 9.76 0.87
CA VAL A 38 7.31 10.95 0.43
C VAL A 38 5.85 10.89 0.86
N ILE A 39 5.20 9.71 0.68
CA ILE A 39 3.81 9.52 1.10
C ILE A 39 3.65 9.71 2.61
N ALA A 40 4.54 9.10 3.40
CA ALA A 40 4.49 9.17 4.86
C ALA A 40 4.62 10.62 5.38
N GLU A 41 5.41 11.45 4.70
CA GLU A 41 5.67 12.82 5.11
C GLU A 41 4.60 13.82 4.63
N MET A 42 4.00 13.55 3.45
CA MET A 42 3.19 14.54 2.75
C MET A 42 1.69 14.32 2.84
N SER A 43 1.24 13.12 3.23
CA SER A 43 -0.16 12.70 3.06
C SER A 43 -0.92 12.63 4.37
N ASP A 44 -2.15 13.17 4.41
CA ASP A 44 -3.09 12.95 5.52
C ASP A 44 -3.84 11.62 5.36
N ARG A 45 -4.13 11.24 4.09
CA ARG A 45 -4.77 9.98 3.69
C ARG A 45 -3.98 9.34 2.57
N ILE A 46 -3.95 8.03 2.58
CA ILE A 46 -3.23 7.25 1.58
C ILE A 46 -4.20 6.27 0.93
N ALA A 47 -4.12 6.15 -0.40
CA ALA A 47 -4.78 5.11 -1.16
C ALA A 47 -3.72 4.22 -1.84
N VAL A 48 -3.72 2.94 -1.52
CA VAL A 48 -2.82 1.95 -2.11
C VAL A 48 -3.50 1.32 -3.32
N MET A 49 -2.88 1.45 -4.49
CA MET A 49 -3.41 0.95 -5.75
C MET A 49 -2.66 -0.28 -6.24
N TYR A 50 -3.40 -1.25 -6.76
CA TYR A 50 -2.85 -2.41 -7.45
C TYR A 50 -3.80 -2.86 -8.57
N GLY A 51 -3.25 -3.16 -9.74
CA GLY A 51 -4.07 -3.61 -10.86
C GLY A 51 -5.21 -2.66 -11.23
N GLY A 52 -4.96 -1.35 -11.22
CA GLY A 52 -5.95 -0.32 -11.55
C GLY A 52 -7.05 -0.11 -10.51
N GLN A 53 -6.95 -0.75 -9.34
CA GLN A 53 -7.95 -0.64 -8.26
C GLN A 53 -7.33 -0.15 -6.95
N ILE A 54 -8.12 0.56 -6.14
CA ILE A 54 -7.76 0.88 -4.76
C ILE A 54 -7.99 -0.37 -3.93
N MET A 55 -6.91 -0.92 -3.37
CA MET A 55 -6.93 -2.11 -2.53
C MET A 55 -7.17 -1.75 -1.06
N GLU A 56 -6.65 -0.62 -0.63
CA GLU A 56 -6.83 -0.10 0.72
C GLU A 56 -6.68 1.41 0.72
N GLN A 57 -7.50 2.12 1.49
CA GLN A 57 -7.32 3.56 1.75
C GLN A 57 -7.67 3.89 3.20
N ALA A 58 -6.84 4.72 3.83
CA ALA A 58 -7.01 5.09 5.22
C ALA A 58 -6.30 6.42 5.54
N PRO A 59 -6.54 7.01 6.72
CA PRO A 59 -5.62 7.99 7.30
C PRO A 59 -4.20 7.44 7.33
N ALA A 60 -3.21 8.29 7.08
CA ALA A 60 -1.82 7.84 6.92
C ALA A 60 -1.32 7.03 8.13
N ASN A 61 -1.59 7.49 9.36
CA ASN A 61 -1.19 6.77 10.56
C ASN A 61 -1.82 5.37 10.62
N ASP A 62 -3.12 5.25 10.34
CA ASP A 62 -3.83 3.96 10.39
C ASP A 62 -3.29 2.99 9.34
N LEU A 63 -2.99 3.49 8.14
CA LEU A 63 -2.44 2.66 7.06
C LEU A 63 -1.04 2.14 7.41
N PHE A 64 -0.19 2.96 8.05
CA PHE A 64 1.15 2.53 8.48
C PHE A 64 1.11 1.65 9.72
N ASP A 65 0.25 1.94 10.69
CA ASP A 65 0.21 1.20 11.94
C ASP A 65 -0.56 -0.11 11.81
N SER A 66 -1.71 -0.07 11.12
CA SER A 66 -2.69 -1.15 11.09
C SER A 66 -3.20 -1.51 9.68
N PRO A 67 -2.32 -1.72 8.68
CA PRO A 67 -2.77 -2.13 7.35
C PRO A 67 -3.54 -3.45 7.39
N CYS A 68 -4.53 -3.58 6.51
CA CYS A 68 -5.45 -4.71 6.48
C CYS A 68 -5.37 -5.52 5.18
N HIS A 69 -4.93 -4.89 4.07
CA HIS A 69 -4.78 -5.58 2.80
C HIS A 69 -3.40 -6.25 2.69
N PRO A 70 -3.30 -7.52 2.25
CA PRO A 70 -2.02 -8.22 2.09
C PRO A 70 -0.99 -7.48 1.24
N TYR A 71 -1.40 -6.78 0.19
CA TYR A 71 -0.50 -5.97 -0.63
C TYR A 71 0.11 -4.80 0.17
N THR A 72 -0.70 -4.09 0.95
CA THR A 72 -0.24 -3.01 1.83
C THR A 72 0.75 -3.54 2.88
N LEU A 73 0.47 -4.74 3.43
CA LEU A 73 1.38 -5.44 4.35
C LEU A 73 2.73 -5.74 3.69
N GLY A 74 2.70 -6.25 2.45
CA GLY A 74 3.91 -6.51 1.68
C GLY A 74 4.72 -5.25 1.42
N LEU A 75 4.06 -4.17 1.00
CA LEU A 75 4.72 -2.87 0.78
C LEU A 75 5.34 -2.34 2.08
N LYS A 76 4.60 -2.33 3.19
CA LYS A 76 5.11 -1.89 4.50
C LYS A 76 6.38 -2.66 4.90
N ASN A 77 6.39 -3.97 4.69
CA ASN A 77 7.51 -4.83 5.08
C ASN A 77 8.65 -4.84 4.04
N ALA A 78 8.45 -4.30 2.85
CA ALA A 78 9.49 -4.14 1.84
C ALA A 78 10.40 -2.92 2.09
N PHE A 79 10.00 -2.00 2.96
CA PHE A 79 10.76 -0.79 3.25
C PHE A 79 11.43 -0.86 4.62
N PRO A 80 12.69 -0.38 4.73
CA PRO A 80 13.39 -0.34 5.99
C PRO A 80 12.68 0.61 6.96
N SER A 81 12.39 0.12 8.15
CA SER A 81 11.91 0.99 9.23
C SER A 81 13.12 1.65 9.90
N ILE A 82 13.10 3.00 9.98
CA ILE A 82 14.13 3.75 10.73
C ILE A 82 14.16 3.32 12.21
N ARG A 83 13.01 2.82 12.72
CA ARG A 83 12.88 2.36 14.12
C ARG A 83 13.39 0.93 14.33
N ASN A 84 13.58 0.15 13.28
CA ASN A 84 14.04 -1.24 13.38
C ASN A 84 15.05 -1.56 12.27
N LEU A 85 16.30 -1.20 12.50
CA LEU A 85 17.43 -1.41 11.58
C LEU A 85 17.75 -2.89 11.28
N HIS A 86 17.24 -3.81 12.10
CA HIS A 86 17.43 -5.25 11.93
C HIS A 86 16.25 -5.96 11.24
N GLN A 87 15.25 -5.19 10.79
CA GLN A 87 14.12 -5.77 10.05
C GLN A 87 14.60 -6.39 8.74
N LYS A 88 14.34 -7.68 8.57
CA LYS A 88 14.58 -8.36 7.29
C LYS A 88 13.58 -7.85 6.27
N LEU A 89 14.07 -7.19 5.23
CA LEU A 89 13.23 -6.71 4.14
C LEU A 89 12.56 -7.87 3.40
N ILE A 90 11.32 -7.68 3.08
CA ILE A 90 10.48 -8.61 2.34
C ILE A 90 10.35 -8.11 0.91
N SER A 91 10.41 -9.02 -0.05
CA SER A 91 10.07 -8.72 -1.44
C SER A 91 8.78 -9.45 -1.78
N ILE A 92 7.82 -8.75 -2.37
CA ILE A 92 6.62 -9.35 -2.93
C ILE A 92 7.02 -10.05 -4.23
N PRO A 93 6.93 -11.40 -4.31
CA PRO A 93 7.38 -12.14 -5.49
C PRO A 93 6.49 -11.89 -6.71
N GLY A 94 6.97 -12.28 -7.89
CA GLY A 94 6.26 -12.16 -9.16
C GLY A 94 6.16 -10.73 -9.69
N SER A 95 5.48 -10.59 -10.82
CA SER A 95 5.24 -9.31 -11.51
C SER A 95 3.77 -8.90 -11.41
N PRO A 96 3.46 -7.60 -11.49
CA PRO A 96 2.08 -7.16 -11.60
C PRO A 96 1.39 -7.80 -12.82
N PRO A 97 0.08 -8.13 -12.73
CA PRO A 97 -0.64 -8.74 -13.84
C PRO A 97 -0.79 -7.76 -15.01
N THR A 98 -0.79 -8.28 -16.22
CA THR A 98 -1.23 -7.53 -17.40
C THR A 98 -2.76 -7.53 -17.43
N LEU A 99 -3.36 -6.37 -17.18
CA LEU A 99 -4.81 -6.24 -17.18
C LEU A 99 -5.32 -5.83 -18.57
N LEU A 100 -6.19 -6.65 -19.14
CA LEU A 100 -6.88 -6.37 -20.41
C LEU A 100 -8.30 -5.83 -20.21
N GLY A 101 -8.68 -5.50 -18.98
CA GLY A 101 -9.99 -5.00 -18.60
C GLY A 101 -10.20 -4.94 -17.10
N ALA A 102 -11.44 -4.75 -16.66
CA ALA A 102 -11.78 -4.77 -15.24
C ALA A 102 -11.55 -6.18 -14.67
N PRO A 103 -10.85 -6.32 -13.52
CA PRO A 103 -10.60 -7.63 -12.93
C PRO A 103 -11.91 -8.29 -12.47
N SER A 104 -12.11 -9.56 -12.85
CA SER A 104 -13.24 -10.38 -12.39
C SER A 104 -12.99 -11.02 -11.01
N SER A 105 -11.74 -11.09 -10.59
CA SER A 105 -11.27 -11.66 -9.33
C SER A 105 -10.31 -10.68 -8.63
N CYS A 106 -9.81 -11.04 -7.45
CA CYS A 106 -8.84 -10.19 -6.76
C CYS A 106 -7.57 -10.03 -7.61
N PRO A 107 -7.19 -8.81 -8.03
CA PRO A 107 -6.03 -8.63 -8.92
C PRO A 107 -4.70 -9.01 -8.27
N PHE A 108 -4.65 -9.06 -6.94
CA PHE A 108 -3.45 -9.43 -6.19
C PHE A 108 -3.36 -10.93 -5.86
N GLN A 109 -4.37 -11.74 -6.16
CA GLN A 109 -4.49 -13.14 -5.71
C GLN A 109 -3.27 -14.01 -6.03
N GLU A 110 -2.69 -13.88 -7.24
CA GLU A 110 -1.54 -14.70 -7.67
C GLU A 110 -0.25 -14.39 -6.90
N ARG A 111 -0.17 -13.20 -6.31
CA ARG A 111 0.97 -12.73 -5.52
C ARG A 111 0.66 -12.62 -4.03
N CYS A 112 -0.51 -13.08 -3.63
CA CYS A 112 -0.98 -12.98 -2.26
C CYS A 112 -0.68 -14.27 -1.48
N PRO A 113 0.21 -14.26 -0.46
CA PRO A 113 0.51 -15.45 0.33
C PRO A 113 -0.67 -15.91 1.19
N PHE A 114 -1.71 -15.10 1.24
CA PHE A 114 -2.93 -15.37 2.00
C PHE A 114 -4.14 -15.62 1.11
N SER A 115 -3.91 -15.88 -0.19
CA SER A 115 -4.99 -16.13 -1.14
C SER A 115 -5.82 -17.35 -0.72
N VAL A 116 -7.13 -17.23 -0.89
CA VAL A 116 -8.11 -18.30 -0.68
C VAL A 116 -8.98 -18.44 -1.92
N GLU A 117 -9.72 -19.53 -2.04
CA GLU A 117 -10.54 -19.80 -3.22
C GLU A 117 -11.51 -18.66 -3.58
N GLN A 118 -12.08 -17.99 -2.59
CA GLN A 118 -12.96 -16.84 -2.78
C GLN A 118 -12.28 -15.68 -3.54
N CYS A 119 -10.95 -15.53 -3.43
CA CYS A 119 -10.19 -14.50 -4.16
C CYS A 119 -10.19 -14.73 -5.67
N ASN A 120 -10.35 -16.01 -6.10
CA ASN A 120 -10.39 -16.40 -7.52
C ASN A 120 -11.79 -16.27 -8.11
N GLN A 121 -12.82 -16.42 -7.26
CA GLN A 121 -14.20 -16.50 -7.70
C GLN A 121 -14.83 -15.13 -7.98
N LYS A 122 -14.44 -14.12 -7.20
CA LYS A 122 -15.04 -12.78 -7.26
C LYS A 122 -14.00 -11.70 -6.89
N ASN A 123 -14.07 -10.57 -7.61
CA ASN A 123 -13.34 -9.39 -7.19
C ASN A 123 -13.94 -8.87 -5.87
N PRO A 124 -13.15 -8.74 -4.78
CA PRO A 124 -13.67 -8.28 -3.50
C PRO A 124 -14.29 -6.89 -3.61
N GLU A 125 -15.38 -6.69 -2.89
CA GLU A 125 -15.98 -5.36 -2.75
C GLU A 125 -15.14 -4.49 -1.81
N ASN A 126 -15.26 -3.19 -1.94
CA ASN A 126 -14.65 -2.25 -1.01
C ASN A 126 -15.48 -2.21 0.28
N ILE A 127 -14.87 -2.45 1.42
CA ILE A 127 -15.53 -2.57 2.73
C ILE A 127 -14.96 -1.51 3.66
N THR A 128 -15.82 -0.71 4.27
CA THR A 128 -15.44 0.22 5.34
C THR A 128 -15.30 -0.54 6.65
N ILE A 129 -14.09 -0.61 7.19
CA ILE A 129 -13.78 -1.30 8.46
C ILE A 129 -13.73 -0.36 9.66
N GLN A 130 -13.43 0.91 9.41
CA GLN A 130 -13.43 2.00 10.37
C GLN A 130 -13.76 3.32 9.67
N PRO A 131 -14.11 4.40 10.35
CA PRO A 131 -14.26 5.71 9.73
C PRO A 131 -13.04 6.06 8.88
N LEU A 132 -13.25 6.35 7.60
CA LEU A 132 -12.21 6.69 6.62
C LEU A 132 -11.20 5.57 6.29
N HIS A 133 -11.40 4.34 6.78
CA HIS A 133 -10.57 3.18 6.44
C HIS A 133 -11.38 2.15 5.67
N GLU A 134 -11.03 1.98 4.42
CA GLU A 134 -11.67 1.06 3.49
C GLU A 134 -10.65 0.08 2.93
N VAL A 135 -11.08 -1.16 2.73
CA VAL A 135 -10.24 -2.25 2.25
C VAL A 135 -10.99 -3.16 1.28
N ARG A 136 -10.30 -3.60 0.24
CA ARG A 136 -10.80 -4.53 -0.78
C ARG A 136 -10.17 -5.91 -0.58
N CYS A 137 -10.58 -6.62 0.47
CA CYS A 137 -10.04 -7.94 0.81
C CYS A 137 -11.11 -8.81 1.49
N VAL A 138 -11.30 -10.04 1.01
CA VAL A 138 -12.22 -11.01 1.63
C VAL A 138 -11.79 -11.43 3.04
N ARG A 139 -10.49 -11.32 3.35
CA ARG A 139 -9.92 -11.69 4.65
C ARG A 139 -9.66 -10.48 5.58
N HIS A 140 -10.27 -9.35 5.33
CA HIS A 140 -10.08 -8.14 6.15
C HIS A 140 -10.33 -8.37 7.65
N GLY A 141 -11.26 -9.24 8.02
CA GLY A 141 -11.56 -9.60 9.42
C GLY A 141 -10.41 -10.34 10.13
N GLU A 142 -9.46 -10.90 9.38
CA GLU A 142 -8.29 -11.61 9.91
C GLU A 142 -7.02 -10.72 9.89
N ALA A 143 -7.15 -9.43 9.63
CA ALA A 143 -6.00 -8.52 9.47
C ALA A 143 -4.95 -8.58 10.60
N PRO A 144 -5.29 -8.74 11.90
CA PRO A 144 -4.29 -8.90 12.95
C PRO A 144 -3.38 -10.11 12.73
N LEU A 145 -3.96 -11.27 12.40
CA LEU A 145 -3.22 -12.50 12.10
C LEU A 145 -2.37 -12.36 10.82
N LEU A 146 -2.94 -11.72 9.78
CA LEU A 146 -2.23 -11.51 8.52
C LEU A 146 -1.03 -10.57 8.72
N ARG A 147 -1.12 -9.56 9.57
CA ARG A 147 0.00 -8.66 9.93
C ARG A 147 1.15 -9.42 10.56
N GLU A 148 0.86 -10.28 11.54
CA GLU A 148 1.85 -11.10 12.20
C GLU A 148 2.60 -11.98 11.18
N LYS A 149 1.87 -12.77 10.41
CA LYS A 149 2.44 -13.67 9.39
C LYS A 149 3.16 -12.93 8.27
N ALA A 150 2.66 -11.77 7.85
CA ALA A 150 3.29 -10.98 6.79
C ALA A 150 4.66 -10.41 7.19
N SER A 151 4.99 -10.36 8.48
CA SER A 151 6.32 -9.95 8.96
C SER A 151 7.37 -11.04 8.76
N GLU A 152 6.96 -12.29 8.51
CA GLU A 152 7.84 -13.42 8.29
C GLU A 152 8.23 -13.53 6.80
N LYS A 153 9.53 -13.60 6.51
CA LYS A 153 10.03 -13.70 5.13
C LYS A 153 9.58 -14.97 4.43
N GLU A 154 9.45 -16.05 5.16
CA GLU A 154 9.03 -17.37 4.68
C GLU A 154 7.61 -17.33 4.10
N THR A 155 6.71 -16.52 4.67
CA THR A 155 5.34 -16.34 4.17
C THR A 155 5.30 -15.90 2.70
N TRP A 156 6.23 -15.07 2.27
CA TRP A 156 6.31 -14.55 0.90
C TRP A 156 7.10 -15.45 -0.06
N ARG A 157 7.92 -16.36 0.48
CA ARG A 157 8.71 -17.32 -0.33
C ARG A 157 7.91 -18.51 -0.86
N SER A 158 6.82 -18.86 -0.20
CA SER A 158 5.97 -20.00 -0.56
C SER A 158 5.19 -19.82 -1.88
N LEU A 159 5.34 -18.67 -2.53
CA LEU A 159 4.71 -18.34 -3.81
C LEU A 159 5.61 -18.60 -5.03
N ASN A 160 6.84 -19.14 -4.82
CA ASN A 160 7.79 -19.49 -5.88
C ASN A 160 7.77 -20.98 -6.16
#